data_43f7b550b127a8cec00f2de06e3f6ca5
#
_entry.id   43f7b550b127a8cec00f2de06e3f6ca5
#
_cell.length_a   1.000
_cell.length_b   1.000
_cell.length_c   1.000
_cell.angle_alpha   90.00
_cell.angle_beta   90.00
_cell.angle_gamma   90.00
#
_symmetry.space_group_name_H-M   'P 1'
#
loop_
_entity.id
_entity.type
_entity.pdbx_description
1 polymer ?
#
loop_
_entity_poly.entity_id
_entity_poly.type
_entity_poly.pdbx_seq_one_letter_code
_entity_poly.pdbx_strand_id
1 'polypeptide(L)'
;MNLSKYQCPNCRRSELRIQSTLWKCEHCGQEYTTVNGIPRLYVESELGKKDKELRDKFYNGFLGTYYQNVMPFISLPARPARMSWKAWVVYFLLVLLLLSLFGYLISSSFGSIAQIVVALIIIAIGFFFFKHPYLFYLLLLAIPVKLSLLLNRFRPSKSFPEVHADVLRELSNRGDRLQLLDISTGTCNSLYRHGWMNLNADYTGLDLSETMLLQGQKLMEERQVPVELVLGDATRLPFANDTFDIVLNYGAVNGFTNPKLALEEMARVAKPRALVLFLDEQLYERATFVERLYFRKVLSSHNVIHRCPVELIPASLSDITVHQVYHFYYICTCYKPL
;
A
#
# COMPACT_ATOMS: atom_id res chain seq x y z
N MET A 1 18.34 16.93 3.03
CA MET A 1 18.21 15.68 3.83
C MET A 1 18.76 15.94 5.24
N ASN A 2 17.97 15.71 6.28
CA ASN A 2 18.37 15.88 7.68
C ASN A 2 18.96 14.55 8.20
N LEU A 3 20.27 14.47 8.36
CA LEU A 3 20.97 13.25 8.78
C LEU A 3 20.68 12.84 10.24
N SER A 4 20.29 13.78 11.10
CA SER A 4 20.05 13.50 12.53
C SER A 4 18.88 12.55 12.78
N LYS A 5 17.98 12.40 11.80
CA LYS A 5 16.85 11.47 11.89
C LYS A 5 17.23 10.01 11.62
N TYR A 6 18.44 9.76 11.07
CA TYR A 6 18.87 8.43 10.69
C TYR A 6 19.71 7.75 11.75
N GLN A 7 19.57 6.43 11.83
CA GLN A 7 20.48 5.55 12.56
C GLN A 7 20.86 4.35 11.69
N CYS A 8 22.02 3.80 11.98
CA CYS A 8 22.51 2.62 11.29
C CYS A 8 21.60 1.40 11.58
N PRO A 9 20.98 0.77 10.58
CA PRO A 9 20.13 -0.39 10.83
C PRO A 9 20.90 -1.60 11.37
N ASN A 10 22.23 -1.67 11.20
CA ASN A 10 23.04 -2.75 11.73
C ASN A 10 23.31 -2.61 13.26
N CYS A 11 23.85 -1.47 13.70
CA CYS A 11 24.26 -1.29 15.09
C CYS A 11 23.39 -0.32 15.91
N ARG A 12 22.36 0.28 15.32
CA ARG A 12 21.43 1.23 15.96
C ARG A 12 22.06 2.57 16.42
N ARG A 13 23.28 2.91 15.96
CA ARG A 13 23.93 4.18 16.27
C ARG A 13 23.62 5.24 15.20
N SER A 14 23.52 6.50 15.62
CA SER A 14 23.22 7.64 14.73
C SER A 14 24.49 8.24 14.10
N GLU A 15 25.46 7.41 13.75
CA GLU A 15 26.78 7.81 13.25
C GLU A 15 26.92 7.51 11.75
N LEU A 16 25.85 7.81 10.98
CA LEU A 16 25.85 7.63 9.53
C LEU A 16 26.42 8.87 8.85
N ARG A 17 27.40 8.68 7.97
CA ARG A 17 27.94 9.73 7.08
C ARG A 17 27.70 9.39 5.63
N ILE A 18 27.44 10.42 4.82
CA ILE A 18 27.29 10.29 3.39
C ILE A 18 28.61 10.68 2.73
N GLN A 19 29.14 9.76 1.91
CA GLN A 19 30.30 9.99 1.06
C GLN A 19 29.87 9.73 -0.40
N SER A 20 29.58 10.79 -1.14
CA SER A 20 29.02 10.70 -2.49
C SER A 20 27.71 9.91 -2.57
N THR A 21 27.75 8.67 -3.05
CA THR A 21 26.61 7.75 -3.17
C THR A 21 26.62 6.64 -2.13
N LEU A 22 27.57 6.69 -1.18
CA LEU A 22 27.76 5.68 -0.17
C LEU A 22 27.42 6.25 1.22
N TRP A 23 26.63 5.53 1.98
CA TRP A 23 26.38 5.81 3.40
C TRP A 23 27.23 4.87 4.24
N LYS A 24 28.01 5.39 5.15
CA LYS A 24 28.89 4.61 6.02
C LYS A 24 28.58 4.89 7.48
N CYS A 25 28.48 3.83 8.26
CA CYS A 25 28.40 3.94 9.71
C CYS A 25 29.82 4.04 10.30
N GLU A 26 30.11 5.15 10.96
CA GLU A 26 31.42 5.38 11.61
C GLU A 26 31.69 4.43 12.78
N HIS A 27 30.58 3.92 13.41
CA HIS A 27 30.70 3.04 14.56
C HIS A 27 31.02 1.58 14.19
N CYS A 28 30.24 0.99 13.27
CA CYS A 28 30.40 -0.44 12.92
C CYS A 28 31.03 -0.67 11.55
N GLY A 29 31.36 0.37 10.81
CA GLY A 29 31.97 0.28 9.49
C GLY A 29 31.02 -0.19 8.37
N GLN A 30 29.76 -0.50 8.67
CA GLN A 30 28.79 -0.97 7.66
C GLN A 30 28.56 0.10 6.60
N GLU A 31 28.61 -0.32 5.36
CA GLU A 31 28.40 0.53 4.18
C GLU A 31 27.06 0.20 3.51
N TYR A 32 26.38 1.25 3.03
CA TYR A 32 25.08 1.19 2.38
C TYR A 32 25.14 1.98 1.08
N THR A 33 24.76 1.35 -0.02
CA THR A 33 24.73 1.96 -1.34
C THR A 33 23.47 2.79 -1.56
N THR A 34 23.43 3.55 -2.64
CA THR A 34 22.21 4.23 -3.12
C THR A 34 21.82 3.73 -4.51
N VAL A 35 20.54 3.82 -4.84
CA VAL A 35 20.01 3.61 -6.18
C VAL A 35 19.16 4.83 -6.56
N ASN A 36 19.54 5.50 -7.66
CA ASN A 36 18.91 6.76 -8.09
C ASN A 36 18.74 7.78 -6.95
N GLY A 37 19.73 7.90 -6.07
CA GLY A 37 19.70 8.79 -4.91
C GLY A 37 18.93 8.25 -3.70
N ILE A 38 18.25 7.09 -3.80
CA ILE A 38 17.54 6.44 -2.70
C ILE A 38 18.51 5.56 -1.92
N PRO A 39 18.76 5.82 -0.61
CA PRO A 39 19.68 5.01 0.18
C PRO A 39 19.08 3.64 0.52
N ARG A 40 19.92 2.59 0.46
CA ARG A 40 19.58 1.21 0.84
C ARG A 40 19.97 0.95 2.29
N LEU A 41 19.13 1.39 3.22
CA LEU A 41 19.39 1.31 4.66
C LEU A 41 18.72 0.08 5.28
N TYR A 42 19.17 -1.12 4.92
CA TYR A 42 18.76 -2.38 5.53
C TYR A 42 19.92 -3.40 5.50
N VAL A 43 19.79 -4.46 6.29
CA VAL A 43 20.77 -5.56 6.36
C VAL A 43 20.15 -6.79 5.74
N GLU A 44 20.63 -7.19 4.56
CA GLU A 44 20.03 -8.27 3.75
C GLU A 44 19.96 -9.62 4.50
N SER A 45 20.94 -9.93 5.34
CA SER A 45 20.95 -11.16 6.14
C SER A 45 19.88 -11.21 7.22
N GLU A 46 19.40 -10.04 7.66
CA GLU A 46 18.41 -9.90 8.74
C GLU A 46 16.98 -9.94 8.22
N LEU A 47 16.77 -9.82 6.90
CA LEU A 47 15.44 -9.87 6.31
C LEU A 47 14.78 -11.24 6.49
N GLY A 48 13.51 -11.24 6.86
CA GLY A 48 12.69 -12.44 6.92
C GLY A 48 12.57 -13.14 5.57
N LYS A 49 12.56 -14.48 5.55
CA LYS A 49 12.46 -15.27 4.32
C LYS A 49 11.23 -14.89 3.49
N LYS A 50 10.09 -14.72 4.15
CA LYS A 50 8.83 -14.35 3.48
C LYS A 50 8.90 -12.93 2.91
N ASP A 51 9.49 -11.98 3.64
CA ASP A 51 9.63 -10.59 3.18
C ASP A 51 10.54 -10.53 1.95
N LYS A 52 11.63 -11.31 1.90
CA LYS A 52 12.47 -11.48 0.71
C LYS A 52 11.69 -12.05 -0.46
N GLU A 53 10.91 -13.10 -0.23
CA GLU A 53 10.11 -13.73 -1.29
C GLU A 53 9.05 -12.77 -1.85
N LEU A 54 8.37 -12.02 -1.01
CA LEU A 54 7.40 -11.00 -1.44
C LEU A 54 8.09 -9.88 -2.24
N ARG A 55 9.21 -9.35 -1.72
CA ARG A 55 10.00 -8.35 -2.43
C ARG A 55 10.40 -8.83 -3.82
N ASP A 56 11.05 -9.99 -3.90
CA ASP A 56 11.72 -10.44 -5.13
C ASP A 56 10.74 -10.98 -6.16
N LYS A 57 9.73 -11.76 -5.74
CA LYS A 57 8.79 -12.40 -6.67
C LYS A 57 7.63 -11.49 -7.07
N PHE A 58 7.13 -10.67 -6.14
CA PHE A 58 5.93 -9.87 -6.40
C PHE A 58 6.26 -8.40 -6.65
N TYR A 59 6.87 -7.72 -5.70
CA TYR A 59 7.01 -6.25 -5.76
C TYR A 59 8.15 -5.78 -6.67
N ASN A 60 9.26 -6.49 -6.77
CA ASN A 60 10.30 -6.21 -7.78
C ASN A 60 10.02 -6.91 -9.12
N GLY A 61 9.05 -7.83 -9.16
CA GLY A 61 8.63 -8.56 -10.35
C GLY A 61 7.41 -7.95 -11.04
N PHE A 62 6.53 -8.85 -11.50
CA PHE A 62 5.33 -8.50 -12.27
C PHE A 62 4.40 -7.52 -11.55
N LEU A 63 4.12 -7.75 -10.27
CA LEU A 63 3.19 -6.90 -9.52
C LEU A 63 3.73 -5.47 -9.40
N GLY A 64 5.03 -5.31 -9.09
CA GLY A 64 5.67 -4.00 -9.02
C GLY A 64 5.61 -3.25 -10.35
N THR A 65 5.91 -3.93 -11.46
CA THR A 65 5.88 -3.33 -12.79
C THR A 65 4.50 -2.84 -13.21
N TYR A 66 3.43 -3.55 -12.85
CA TYR A 66 2.06 -3.23 -13.23
C TYR A 66 1.22 -2.63 -12.11
N TYR A 67 1.78 -2.44 -10.92
CA TYR A 67 1.06 -2.02 -9.73
C TYR A 67 0.18 -0.78 -9.97
N GLN A 68 0.73 0.26 -10.56
CA GLN A 68 0.00 1.50 -10.86
C GLN A 68 -1.16 1.30 -11.84
N ASN A 69 -1.05 0.32 -12.73
CA ASN A 69 -2.10 0.01 -13.70
C ASN A 69 -3.18 -0.91 -13.15
N VAL A 70 -2.84 -1.76 -12.18
CA VAL A 70 -3.71 -2.81 -11.63
C VAL A 70 -4.46 -2.33 -10.38
N MET A 71 -3.78 -1.60 -9.50
CA MET A 71 -4.36 -1.15 -8.23
C MET A 71 -5.61 -0.26 -8.36
N PRO A 72 -5.77 0.61 -9.38
CA PRO A 72 -7.02 1.34 -9.59
C PRO A 72 -8.26 0.45 -9.79
N PHE A 73 -8.06 -0.79 -10.28
CA PHE A 73 -9.14 -1.76 -10.48
C PHE A 73 -9.44 -2.59 -9.23
N ILE A 74 -8.43 -2.85 -8.40
CA ILE A 74 -8.53 -3.70 -7.22
C ILE A 74 -8.88 -2.87 -5.98
N SER A 75 -8.32 -1.66 -5.89
CA SER A 75 -8.56 -0.79 -4.74
C SER A 75 -10.00 -0.29 -4.73
N LEU A 76 -10.57 -0.31 -3.55
CA LEU A 76 -11.85 0.30 -3.23
C LEU A 76 -11.90 1.78 -3.63
N PRO A 77 -13.06 2.35 -3.89
CA PRO A 77 -13.21 3.74 -4.33
C PRO A 77 -12.82 4.71 -3.20
N ALA A 78 -11.53 4.85 -2.97
CA ALA A 78 -11.01 6.15 -2.60
C ALA A 78 -11.22 7.07 -3.81
N ARG A 79 -11.46 8.36 -3.64
CA ARG A 79 -11.71 9.34 -4.72
C ARG A 79 -11.02 8.91 -6.02
N PRO A 80 -11.71 8.89 -7.17
CA PRO A 80 -11.14 8.32 -8.39
C PRO A 80 -9.82 9.02 -8.69
N ALA A 81 -8.73 8.33 -8.39
CA ALA A 81 -7.43 8.72 -8.92
C ALA A 81 -7.62 8.74 -10.44
N ARG A 82 -7.12 9.75 -11.13
CA ARG A 82 -7.18 9.80 -12.59
C ARG A 82 -6.59 8.49 -13.09
N MET A 83 -7.46 7.59 -13.53
CA MET A 83 -7.04 6.33 -14.12
C MET A 83 -6.16 6.66 -15.32
N SER A 84 -5.03 5.97 -15.47
CA SER A 84 -4.24 6.11 -16.67
C SER A 84 -5.12 5.77 -17.89
N TRP A 85 -4.86 6.38 -19.04
CA TRP A 85 -5.63 6.07 -20.27
C TRP A 85 -5.62 4.57 -20.60
N LYS A 86 -4.51 3.85 -20.28
CA LYS A 86 -4.38 2.40 -20.43
C LYS A 86 -5.36 1.64 -19.53
N ALA A 87 -5.54 2.08 -18.29
CA ALA A 87 -6.50 1.51 -17.38
C ALA A 87 -7.95 1.74 -17.83
N TRP A 88 -8.26 2.92 -18.40
CA TRP A 88 -9.55 3.20 -19.03
C TRP A 88 -9.81 2.31 -20.23
N VAL A 89 -8.81 2.09 -21.09
CA VAL A 89 -8.94 1.19 -22.26
C VAL A 89 -9.24 -0.23 -21.80
N VAL A 90 -8.53 -0.76 -20.81
CA VAL A 90 -8.79 -2.12 -20.27
C VAL A 90 -10.18 -2.20 -19.66
N TYR A 91 -10.60 -1.21 -18.89
CA TYR A 91 -11.95 -1.17 -18.32
C TYR A 91 -13.03 -1.13 -19.41
N PHE A 92 -12.85 -0.28 -20.42
CA PHE A 92 -13.78 -0.14 -21.53
C PHE A 92 -13.90 -1.43 -22.36
N LEU A 93 -12.78 -2.08 -22.66
CA LEU A 93 -12.76 -3.36 -23.36
C LEU A 93 -13.48 -4.48 -22.59
N LEU A 94 -13.36 -4.46 -21.27
CA LEU A 94 -14.08 -5.40 -20.39
C LEU A 94 -15.59 -5.16 -20.35
N VAL A 95 -15.99 -3.90 -20.23
CA VAL A 95 -17.41 -3.54 -20.30
C VAL A 95 -17.99 -3.95 -21.66
N LEU A 96 -17.25 -3.70 -22.75
CA LEU A 96 -17.65 -4.14 -24.09
C LEU A 96 -17.75 -5.68 -24.19
N LEU A 97 -16.80 -6.42 -23.61
CA LEU A 97 -16.84 -7.88 -23.59
C LEU A 97 -18.06 -8.38 -22.82
N LEU A 98 -18.34 -7.84 -21.65
CA LEU A 98 -19.50 -8.23 -20.85
C LEU A 98 -20.82 -7.86 -21.56
N LEU A 99 -20.89 -6.68 -22.16
CA LEU A 99 -22.05 -6.26 -22.95
C LEU A 99 -22.23 -7.11 -24.21
N SER A 100 -21.13 -7.50 -24.87
CA SER A 100 -21.15 -8.36 -26.05
C SER A 100 -21.58 -9.79 -25.71
N LEU A 101 -21.07 -10.34 -24.57
CA LEU A 101 -21.48 -11.65 -24.06
C LEU A 101 -22.98 -11.64 -23.68
N PHE A 102 -23.42 -10.57 -23.03
CA PHE A 102 -24.81 -10.37 -22.65
C PHE A 102 -25.71 -10.19 -23.88
N GLY A 103 -25.27 -9.39 -24.87
CA GLY A 103 -25.93 -9.23 -26.15
C GLY A 103 -26.01 -10.52 -26.97
N TYR A 104 -24.97 -11.32 -27.00
CA TYR A 104 -24.93 -12.64 -27.63
C TYR A 104 -25.89 -13.65 -26.96
N LEU A 105 -25.96 -13.63 -25.62
CA LEU A 105 -26.87 -14.48 -24.85
C LEU A 105 -28.36 -14.08 -25.02
N ILE A 106 -28.63 -12.79 -25.28
CA ILE A 106 -30.02 -12.28 -25.41
C ILE A 106 -30.54 -12.34 -26.86
N SER A 107 -29.65 -12.30 -27.85
CA SER A 107 -30.06 -12.11 -29.25
C SER A 107 -29.51 -13.18 -30.20
N SER A 108 -30.36 -14.14 -30.55
CA SER A 108 -30.20 -14.99 -31.74
C SER A 108 -30.34 -14.25 -33.06
N SER A 109 -30.46 -12.90 -33.05
CA SER A 109 -30.86 -12.06 -34.19
C SER A 109 -29.79 -11.15 -34.76
N PHE A 110 -28.53 -11.25 -34.31
CA PHE A 110 -27.43 -10.44 -34.87
C PHE A 110 -26.93 -11.03 -36.20
N GLY A 111 -26.85 -10.18 -37.24
CA GLY A 111 -26.29 -10.56 -38.53
C GLY A 111 -24.82 -11.06 -38.41
N SER A 112 -24.43 -11.94 -39.34
CA SER A 112 -23.14 -12.66 -39.34
C SER A 112 -21.89 -11.78 -39.22
N ILE A 113 -21.91 -10.52 -39.67
CA ILE A 113 -20.79 -9.58 -39.56
C ILE A 113 -20.56 -9.14 -38.12
N ALA A 114 -21.63 -8.85 -37.36
CA ALA A 114 -21.49 -8.46 -35.94
C ALA A 114 -20.94 -9.62 -35.10
N GLN A 115 -21.33 -10.84 -35.41
CA GLN A 115 -20.81 -12.05 -34.74
C GLN A 115 -19.32 -12.26 -35.01
N ILE A 116 -18.83 -12.01 -36.23
CA ILE A 116 -17.44 -12.07 -36.62
C ILE A 116 -16.63 -11.01 -35.86
N VAL A 117 -17.10 -9.77 -35.80
CA VAL A 117 -16.45 -8.68 -35.08
C VAL A 117 -16.36 -8.97 -33.59
N VAL A 118 -17.43 -9.46 -32.97
CA VAL A 118 -17.43 -9.89 -31.57
C VAL A 118 -16.46 -11.03 -31.33
N ALA A 119 -16.42 -12.02 -32.19
CA ALA A 119 -15.47 -13.14 -32.10
C ALA A 119 -14.01 -12.68 -32.19
N LEU A 120 -13.69 -11.76 -33.10
CA LEU A 120 -12.34 -11.19 -33.23
C LEU A 120 -11.94 -10.39 -31.98
N ILE A 121 -12.84 -9.63 -31.39
CA ILE A 121 -12.61 -8.91 -30.14
C ILE A 121 -12.38 -9.89 -28.99
N ILE A 122 -13.17 -10.95 -28.88
CA ILE A 122 -13.01 -11.99 -27.87
C ILE A 122 -11.65 -12.70 -28.03
N ILE A 123 -11.24 -13.03 -29.26
CA ILE A 123 -9.95 -13.63 -29.55
C ILE A 123 -8.80 -12.69 -29.17
N ALA A 124 -8.89 -11.41 -29.53
CA ALA A 124 -7.86 -10.43 -29.19
C ALA A 124 -7.73 -10.24 -27.66
N ILE A 125 -8.83 -10.22 -26.94
CA ILE A 125 -8.85 -10.15 -25.48
C ILE A 125 -8.34 -11.45 -24.88
N GLY A 126 -8.73 -12.60 -25.40
CA GLY A 126 -8.22 -13.92 -24.98
C GLY A 126 -6.71 -14.02 -25.17
N PHE A 127 -6.19 -13.55 -26.32
CA PHE A 127 -4.75 -13.50 -26.58
C PHE A 127 -4.01 -12.55 -25.64
N PHE A 128 -4.60 -11.38 -25.32
CA PHE A 128 -4.04 -10.46 -24.34
C PHE A 128 -3.95 -11.12 -22.93
N PHE A 129 -5.01 -11.78 -22.48
CA PHE A 129 -5.02 -12.46 -21.19
C PHE A 129 -4.20 -13.76 -21.19
N PHE A 130 -4.04 -14.41 -22.33
CA PHE A 130 -3.10 -15.54 -22.47
C PHE A 130 -1.66 -15.10 -22.20
N LYS A 131 -1.27 -13.91 -22.68
CA LYS A 131 0.02 -13.29 -22.33
C LYS A 131 0.10 -12.78 -20.88
N HIS A 132 -1.06 -12.49 -20.26
CA HIS A 132 -1.15 -11.90 -18.94
C HIS A 132 -2.21 -12.61 -18.07
N PRO A 133 -2.07 -13.93 -17.80
CA PRO A 133 -3.10 -14.72 -17.10
C PRO A 133 -3.41 -14.20 -15.69
N TYR A 134 -2.42 -13.57 -15.04
CA TYR A 134 -2.59 -12.96 -13.73
C TYR A 134 -3.53 -11.74 -13.75
N LEU A 135 -3.49 -10.93 -14.82
CA LEU A 135 -4.43 -9.82 -15.00
C LEU A 135 -5.88 -10.31 -15.17
N PHE A 136 -6.09 -11.39 -15.91
CA PHE A 136 -7.39 -12.01 -16.04
C PHE A 136 -7.94 -12.52 -14.70
N TYR A 137 -7.07 -13.19 -13.92
CA TYR A 137 -7.40 -13.68 -12.59
C TYR A 137 -7.79 -12.53 -11.65
N LEU A 138 -6.94 -11.48 -11.56
CA LEU A 138 -7.23 -10.28 -10.75
C LEU A 138 -8.55 -9.61 -11.14
N LEU A 139 -8.85 -9.59 -12.43
CA LEU A 139 -10.06 -8.98 -12.95
C LEU A 139 -11.31 -9.77 -12.60
N LEU A 140 -11.29 -11.10 -12.81
CA LEU A 140 -12.37 -11.98 -12.38
C LEU A 140 -12.66 -11.86 -10.89
N LEU A 141 -11.63 -11.61 -10.09
CA LEU A 141 -11.73 -11.44 -8.65
C LEU A 141 -12.21 -10.05 -8.24
N ALA A 142 -11.90 -9.02 -9.02
CA ALA A 142 -12.33 -7.65 -8.74
C ALA A 142 -13.83 -7.43 -8.99
N ILE A 143 -14.44 -8.14 -9.94
CA ILE A 143 -15.85 -8.00 -10.28
C ILE A 143 -16.79 -8.34 -9.11
N PRO A 144 -16.69 -9.50 -8.45
CA PRO A 144 -17.52 -9.85 -7.31
C PRO A 144 -17.38 -8.86 -6.15
N VAL A 145 -16.16 -8.34 -5.93
CA VAL A 145 -15.91 -7.35 -4.87
C VAL A 145 -16.55 -6.02 -5.18
N LYS A 146 -16.41 -5.52 -6.42
CA LYS A 146 -17.07 -4.27 -6.81
C LYS A 146 -18.58 -4.41 -6.79
N LEU A 147 -19.12 -5.57 -7.17
CA LEU A 147 -20.54 -5.86 -7.04
C LEU A 147 -20.98 -5.94 -5.57
N SER A 148 -20.21 -6.62 -4.73
CA SER A 148 -20.45 -6.66 -3.27
C SER A 148 -20.42 -5.27 -2.65
N LEU A 149 -19.47 -4.42 -3.06
CA LEU A 149 -19.36 -3.03 -2.61
C LEU A 149 -20.52 -2.15 -3.10
N LEU A 150 -21.00 -2.39 -4.32
CA LEU A 150 -22.20 -1.72 -4.84
C LEU A 150 -23.43 -2.10 -4.01
N LEU A 151 -23.55 -3.38 -3.68
CA LEU A 151 -24.63 -3.91 -2.83
C LEU A 151 -24.48 -3.44 -1.37
N ASN A 152 -23.25 -3.18 -0.90
CA ASN A 152 -22.95 -2.63 0.43
C ASN A 152 -23.36 -1.15 0.60
N ARG A 153 -23.78 -0.46 -0.46
CA ARG A 153 -24.37 0.88 -0.36
C ARG A 153 -25.54 0.95 0.64
N PHE A 154 -26.09 -0.21 1.00
CA PHE A 154 -27.17 -0.36 1.97
C PHE A 154 -26.73 -0.81 3.36
N ARG A 155 -25.41 -0.94 3.63
CA ARG A 155 -24.88 -1.36 4.94
C ARG A 155 -23.97 -0.26 5.51
N PRO A 156 -24.24 0.22 6.72
CA PRO A 156 -23.46 1.30 7.31
C PRO A 156 -22.08 0.79 7.76
N SER A 157 -21.09 0.93 6.91
CA SER A 157 -19.68 0.83 7.30
C SER A 157 -19.00 2.17 7.02
N LYS A 158 -18.09 2.60 7.90
CA LYS A 158 -17.29 3.80 7.67
C LYS A 158 -16.45 3.64 6.40
N SER A 159 -16.29 4.71 5.67
CA SER A 159 -15.36 4.78 4.54
C SER A 159 -13.98 5.25 5.01
N PHE A 160 -12.92 5.00 4.23
CA PHE A 160 -11.60 5.54 4.51
C PHE A 160 -11.61 7.07 4.71
N PRO A 161 -12.26 7.87 3.83
CA PRO A 161 -12.31 9.32 4.02
C PRO A 161 -12.94 9.77 5.33
N GLU A 162 -13.96 9.06 5.82
CA GLU A 162 -14.63 9.42 7.09
C GLU A 162 -13.70 9.21 8.28
N VAL A 163 -12.96 8.11 8.32
CA VAL A 163 -12.00 7.86 9.41
C VAL A 163 -10.83 8.82 9.35
N HIS A 164 -10.31 9.12 8.15
CA HIS A 164 -9.17 10.02 7.98
C HIS A 164 -9.53 11.50 8.20
N ALA A 165 -10.78 11.91 7.91
CA ALA A 165 -11.17 13.32 7.98
C ALA A 165 -10.97 13.91 9.37
N ASP A 166 -11.34 13.19 10.42
CA ASP A 166 -11.21 13.67 11.79
C ASP A 166 -9.74 13.78 12.20
N VAL A 167 -8.95 12.77 11.88
CA VAL A 167 -7.50 12.73 12.14
C VAL A 167 -6.77 13.87 11.39
N LEU A 168 -7.05 14.03 10.10
CA LEU A 168 -6.43 15.09 9.28
C LEU A 168 -6.79 16.48 9.78
N ARG A 169 -8.04 16.67 10.24
CA ARG A 169 -8.48 17.96 10.82
C ARG A 169 -7.71 18.28 12.08
N GLU A 170 -7.56 17.31 12.98
CA GLU A 170 -6.79 17.47 14.23
C GLU A 170 -5.34 17.86 13.92
N LEU A 171 -4.69 17.13 13.02
CA LEU A 171 -3.29 17.36 12.64
C LEU A 171 -3.07 18.68 11.92
N SER A 172 -4.01 19.11 11.06
CA SER A 172 -3.94 20.39 10.37
C SER A 172 -4.01 21.59 11.33
N ASN A 173 -4.64 21.42 12.48
CA ASN A 173 -4.76 22.47 13.49
C ASN A 173 -3.51 22.63 14.37
N ARG A 174 -2.52 21.73 14.29
CA ARG A 174 -1.29 21.83 15.10
C ARG A 174 -0.40 23.01 14.72
N GLY A 175 -0.50 23.51 13.48
CA GLY A 175 0.23 24.69 12.99
C GLY A 175 1.71 24.47 12.71
N ASP A 176 2.35 23.48 13.30
CA ASP A 176 3.76 23.15 13.12
C ASP A 176 3.99 22.34 11.85
N ARG A 177 5.23 22.38 11.35
CA ARG A 177 5.64 21.49 10.26
C ARG A 177 5.94 20.11 10.80
N LEU A 178 5.12 19.13 10.41
CA LEU A 178 5.14 17.77 10.92
C LEU A 178 6.18 16.89 10.18
N GLN A 179 6.70 15.89 10.86
CA GLN A 179 7.51 14.83 10.26
C GLN A 179 6.63 13.60 10.06
N LEU A 180 6.41 13.18 8.82
CA LEU A 180 5.56 12.03 8.48
C LEU A 180 6.39 10.90 7.89
N LEU A 181 6.23 9.70 8.43
CA LEU A 181 6.79 8.46 7.89
C LEU A 181 5.66 7.57 7.36
N ASP A 182 5.77 7.14 6.10
CA ASP A 182 4.93 6.11 5.50
C ASP A 182 5.76 4.84 5.27
N ILE A 183 5.46 3.80 6.04
CA ILE A 183 6.17 2.51 6.01
C ILE A 183 5.46 1.58 5.02
N SER A 184 6.23 0.89 4.19
CA SER A 184 5.75 0.15 3.02
C SER A 184 4.96 1.06 2.08
N THR A 185 5.54 2.23 1.83
CA THR A 185 4.92 3.32 1.05
C THR A 185 4.63 2.91 -0.40
N GLY A 186 5.30 1.87 -0.90
CA GLY A 186 5.20 1.44 -2.28
C GLY A 186 5.49 2.57 -3.25
N THR A 187 4.49 2.96 -4.02
CA THR A 187 4.57 4.08 -4.98
C THR A 187 4.16 5.44 -4.39
N CYS A 188 4.11 5.60 -3.09
CA CYS A 188 3.62 6.79 -2.36
C CYS A 188 2.16 7.17 -2.66
N ASN A 189 1.44 6.31 -3.34
CA ASN A 189 0.09 6.62 -3.80
C ASN A 189 -0.92 6.72 -2.64
N SER A 190 -0.67 6.02 -1.53
CA SER A 190 -1.48 6.07 -0.32
C SER A 190 -1.48 7.47 0.31
N LEU A 191 -0.32 8.11 0.37
CA LEU A 191 -0.17 9.48 0.88
C LEU A 191 -1.05 10.47 0.11
N TYR A 192 -1.07 10.35 -1.22
CA TYR A 192 -1.90 11.19 -2.07
C TYR A 192 -3.39 10.88 -1.95
N ARG A 193 -3.76 9.61 -2.02
CA ARG A 193 -5.17 9.17 -2.06
C ARG A 193 -5.92 9.47 -0.77
N HIS A 194 -5.24 9.39 0.36
CA HIS A 194 -5.86 9.60 1.67
C HIS A 194 -5.73 11.02 2.19
N GLY A 195 -5.17 11.93 1.38
CA GLY A 195 -5.10 13.36 1.69
C GLY A 195 -3.98 13.76 2.64
N TRP A 196 -3.03 12.86 2.95
CA TRP A 196 -1.90 13.16 3.81
C TRP A 196 -1.02 14.28 3.26
N MET A 197 -0.89 14.37 1.93
CA MET A 197 -0.12 15.42 1.26
C MET A 197 -0.71 16.82 1.35
N ASN A 198 -1.88 16.98 1.98
CA ASN A 198 -2.45 18.30 2.28
C ASN A 198 -1.95 18.86 3.62
N LEU A 199 -1.22 18.07 4.41
CA LEU A 199 -0.63 18.54 5.67
C LEU A 199 0.62 19.39 5.41
N ASN A 200 0.91 20.33 6.29
CA ASN A 200 2.21 20.99 6.35
C ASN A 200 3.23 20.02 6.97
N ALA A 201 3.85 19.18 6.15
CA ALA A 201 4.73 18.10 6.61
C ALA A 201 5.92 17.88 5.70
N ASP A 202 6.99 17.32 6.28
CA ASP A 202 8.07 16.67 5.56
C ASP A 202 7.74 15.18 5.46
N TYR A 203 7.75 14.66 4.24
CA TYR A 203 7.32 13.29 3.95
C TYR A 203 8.53 12.39 3.78
N THR A 204 8.53 11.28 4.49
CA THR A 204 9.49 10.19 4.32
C THR A 204 8.73 8.92 3.97
N GLY A 205 9.10 8.28 2.87
CA GLY A 205 8.57 6.98 2.46
C GLY A 205 9.64 5.89 2.59
N LEU A 206 9.30 4.79 3.25
CA LEU A 206 10.16 3.62 3.35
C LEU A 206 9.50 2.42 2.70
N ASP A 207 10.23 1.69 1.88
CA ASP A 207 9.79 0.41 1.31
C ASP A 207 10.96 -0.53 1.13
N LEU A 208 10.70 -1.83 1.09
CA LEU A 208 11.71 -2.85 0.81
C LEU A 208 11.89 -3.11 -0.69
N SER A 209 10.94 -2.69 -1.52
CA SER A 209 10.96 -2.88 -2.97
C SER A 209 11.56 -1.68 -3.69
N GLU A 210 12.69 -1.90 -4.35
CA GLU A 210 13.33 -0.90 -5.20
C GLU A 210 12.41 -0.47 -6.36
N THR A 211 11.78 -1.44 -7.02
CA THR A 211 10.87 -1.17 -8.15
C THR A 211 9.71 -0.27 -7.76
N MET A 212 9.14 -0.49 -6.57
CA MET A 212 8.05 0.34 -6.07
C MET A 212 8.51 1.76 -5.76
N LEU A 213 9.65 1.91 -5.09
CA LEU A 213 10.19 3.23 -4.76
C LEU A 213 10.59 4.05 -5.99
N LEU A 214 11.19 3.41 -7.01
CA LEU A 214 11.52 4.11 -8.27
C LEU A 214 10.25 4.61 -9.00
N GLN A 215 9.17 3.85 -8.97
CA GLN A 215 7.88 4.32 -9.48
C GLN A 215 7.29 5.44 -8.62
N GLY A 216 7.43 5.33 -7.30
CA GLY A 216 7.02 6.36 -6.34
C GLY A 216 7.79 7.66 -6.57
N GLN A 217 9.11 7.60 -6.72
CA GLN A 217 9.96 8.74 -7.00
C GLN A 217 9.47 9.49 -8.25
N LYS A 218 9.32 8.79 -9.36
CA LYS A 218 8.80 9.35 -10.60
C LYS A 218 7.42 9.99 -10.43
N LEU A 219 6.51 9.32 -9.72
CA LEU A 219 5.16 9.82 -9.49
C LEU A 219 5.16 11.10 -8.64
N MET A 220 6.03 11.19 -7.64
CA MET A 220 6.14 12.35 -6.77
C MET A 220 6.81 13.52 -7.49
N GLU A 221 7.82 13.26 -8.32
CA GLU A 221 8.43 14.26 -9.21
C GLU A 221 7.39 14.85 -10.18
N GLU A 222 6.60 14.02 -10.86
CA GLU A 222 5.50 14.46 -11.75
C GLU A 222 4.45 15.33 -11.01
N ARG A 223 4.26 15.10 -9.73
CA ARG A 223 3.32 15.85 -8.89
C ARG A 223 3.93 17.04 -8.16
N GLN A 224 5.24 17.23 -8.29
CA GLN A 224 6.01 18.26 -7.61
C GLN A 224 5.88 18.20 -6.07
N VAL A 225 5.75 17.00 -5.51
CA VAL A 225 5.69 16.75 -4.06
C VAL A 225 7.04 16.20 -3.59
N PRO A 226 7.77 16.92 -2.74
CA PRO A 226 9.04 16.43 -2.20
C PRO A 226 8.76 15.30 -1.19
N VAL A 227 9.21 14.09 -1.50
CA VAL A 227 9.18 12.94 -0.61
C VAL A 227 10.59 12.36 -0.52
N GLU A 228 11.11 12.22 0.68
CA GLU A 228 12.36 11.53 0.92
C GLU A 228 12.13 10.03 0.95
N LEU A 229 12.78 9.27 0.07
CA LEU A 229 12.58 7.84 -0.09
C LEU A 229 13.76 7.04 0.46
N VAL A 230 13.48 5.90 1.09
CA VAL A 230 14.46 5.02 1.71
C VAL A 230 14.12 3.56 1.42
N LEU A 231 15.08 2.80 0.88
CA LEU A 231 14.99 1.34 0.87
C LEU A 231 15.33 0.82 2.26
N GLY A 232 14.35 0.20 2.93
CA GLY A 232 14.47 -0.22 4.32
C GLY A 232 13.51 -1.32 4.72
N ASP A 233 13.84 -1.95 5.85
CA ASP A 233 13.06 -3.00 6.48
C ASP A 233 12.18 -2.39 7.60
N ALA A 234 10.88 -2.66 7.56
CA ALA A 234 9.92 -2.20 8.56
C ALA A 234 10.20 -2.78 9.96
N THR A 235 10.83 -3.96 10.04
CA THR A 235 11.20 -4.60 11.31
C THR A 235 12.52 -4.06 11.90
N ARG A 236 13.20 -3.19 11.14
CA ARG A 236 14.49 -2.58 11.55
C ARG A 236 14.65 -1.20 10.92
N LEU A 237 13.77 -0.29 11.29
CA LEU A 237 13.72 1.05 10.72
C LEU A 237 15.04 1.82 10.90
N PRO A 238 15.59 2.41 9.83
CA PRO A 238 16.84 3.16 9.88
C PRO A 238 16.66 4.59 10.40
N PHE A 239 15.79 4.78 11.38
CA PHE A 239 15.49 6.09 11.95
C PHE A 239 15.70 6.08 13.46
N ALA A 240 16.12 7.23 13.98
CA ALA A 240 16.29 7.45 15.42
C ALA A 240 14.94 7.34 16.16
N ASN A 241 15.01 7.14 17.47
CA ASN A 241 13.83 7.20 18.33
C ASN A 241 13.18 8.59 18.25
N ASP A 242 11.91 8.69 18.49
CA ASP A 242 11.17 9.94 18.67
C ASP A 242 11.38 10.95 17.51
N THR A 243 11.33 10.44 16.27
CA THR A 243 11.64 11.22 15.07
C THR A 243 10.39 11.78 14.38
N PHE A 244 9.30 11.00 14.32
CA PHE A 244 8.15 11.32 13.51
C PHE A 244 6.92 11.69 14.34
N ASP A 245 6.20 12.71 13.87
CA ASP A 245 4.90 13.14 14.45
C ASP A 245 3.75 12.26 13.96
N ILE A 246 3.92 11.62 12.80
CA ILE A 246 2.95 10.73 12.18
C ILE A 246 3.70 9.53 11.60
N VAL A 247 3.26 8.32 11.98
CA VAL A 247 3.78 7.06 11.43
C VAL A 247 2.63 6.28 10.82
N LEU A 248 2.72 6.01 9.53
CA LEU A 248 1.69 5.34 8.73
C LEU A 248 2.17 3.98 8.22
N ASN A 249 1.23 3.04 8.06
CA ASN A 249 1.41 1.84 7.27
C ASN A 249 0.09 1.47 6.57
N TYR A 250 0.13 1.20 5.28
CA TYR A 250 -1.03 0.85 4.48
C TYR A 250 -0.85 -0.50 3.77
N GLY A 251 -1.53 -1.53 4.30
CA GLY A 251 -1.64 -2.84 3.64
C GLY A 251 -0.38 -3.70 3.72
N ALA A 252 0.36 -3.66 4.85
CA ALA A 252 1.56 -4.49 5.00
C ALA A 252 1.72 -5.14 6.37
N VAL A 253 1.13 -4.58 7.44
CA VAL A 253 1.30 -5.11 8.82
C VAL A 253 0.90 -6.58 8.91
N ASN A 254 -0.24 -6.95 8.32
CA ASN A 254 -0.72 -8.34 8.33
C ASN A 254 0.20 -9.30 7.57
N GLY A 255 0.96 -8.80 6.61
CA GLY A 255 1.86 -9.56 5.74
C GLY A 255 3.28 -9.71 6.23
N PHE A 256 3.76 -8.89 7.16
CA PHE A 256 5.13 -8.97 7.65
C PHE A 256 5.45 -10.33 8.27
N THR A 257 6.68 -10.79 8.09
CA THR A 257 7.17 -12.01 8.75
C THR A 257 7.14 -11.86 10.27
N ASN A 258 7.43 -10.67 10.78
CA ASN A 258 7.36 -10.34 12.20
C ASN A 258 6.56 -9.04 12.42
N PRO A 259 5.22 -9.09 12.44
CA PRO A 259 4.40 -7.91 12.60
C PRO A 259 4.57 -7.24 13.98
N LYS A 260 4.87 -8.02 15.04
CA LYS A 260 5.13 -7.48 16.37
C LYS A 260 6.35 -6.54 16.34
N LEU A 261 7.45 -6.99 15.77
CA LEU A 261 8.67 -6.19 15.69
C LEU A 261 8.48 -4.93 14.83
N ALA A 262 7.70 -5.02 13.74
CA ALA A 262 7.37 -3.85 12.93
C ALA A 262 6.54 -2.82 13.72
N LEU A 263 5.56 -3.26 14.51
CA LEU A 263 4.78 -2.36 15.38
C LEU A 263 5.64 -1.75 16.50
N GLU A 264 6.57 -2.51 17.07
CA GLU A 264 7.54 -2.00 18.04
C GLU A 264 8.44 -0.91 17.43
N GLU A 265 8.90 -1.10 16.19
CA GLU A 265 9.69 -0.10 15.46
C GLU A 265 8.86 1.15 15.12
N MET A 266 7.59 0.98 14.70
CA MET A 266 6.68 2.12 14.49
C MET A 266 6.53 2.95 15.77
N ALA A 267 6.31 2.30 16.90
CA ALA A 267 6.22 2.97 18.20
C ALA A 267 7.54 3.64 18.63
N ARG A 268 8.68 3.00 18.33
CA ARG A 268 10.00 3.53 18.67
C ARG A 268 10.30 4.83 17.95
N VAL A 269 10.04 4.90 16.64
CA VAL A 269 10.34 6.08 15.83
C VAL A 269 9.31 7.21 15.98
N ALA A 270 8.14 6.91 16.51
CA ALA A 270 7.10 7.88 16.84
C ALA A 270 7.53 8.76 18.02
N LYS A 271 7.34 10.07 17.91
CA LYS A 271 7.54 11.04 19.02
C LYS A 271 6.47 10.86 20.11
N PRO A 272 6.70 11.36 21.33
CA PRO A 272 5.59 11.57 22.26
C PRO A 272 4.45 12.35 21.61
N ARG A 273 3.21 11.96 21.83
CA ARG A 273 1.98 12.46 21.20
C ARG A 273 1.85 12.19 19.69
N ALA A 274 2.73 11.42 19.10
CA ALA A 274 2.64 11.07 17.70
C ALA A 274 1.45 10.13 17.42
N LEU A 275 0.84 10.31 16.26
CA LEU A 275 -0.12 9.36 15.71
C LEU A 275 0.62 8.19 15.09
N VAL A 276 0.22 6.99 15.43
CA VAL A 276 0.55 5.75 14.72
C VAL A 276 -0.74 5.21 14.12
N LEU A 277 -0.79 5.12 12.79
CA LEU A 277 -1.95 4.63 12.06
C LEU A 277 -1.54 3.52 11.11
N PHE A 278 -2.24 2.40 11.18
CA PHE A 278 -2.06 1.33 10.21
C PHE A 278 -3.40 0.76 9.75
N LEU A 279 -3.40 0.36 8.49
CA LEU A 279 -4.56 -0.16 7.78
C LEU A 279 -4.16 -1.46 7.10
N ASP A 280 -5.02 -2.48 7.23
CA ASP A 280 -4.80 -3.73 6.52
C ASP A 280 -6.11 -4.52 6.36
N GLU A 281 -6.05 -5.74 5.83
CA GLU A 281 -7.21 -6.56 5.58
C GLU A 281 -7.78 -7.17 6.85
N GLN A 282 -9.10 -7.02 6.99
CA GLN A 282 -9.91 -7.69 8.00
C GLN A 282 -11.31 -7.95 7.45
N LEU A 283 -11.75 -9.20 7.54
CA LEU A 283 -13.08 -9.56 7.11
C LEU A 283 -14.14 -9.10 8.12
N TYR A 284 -15.18 -8.44 7.62
CA TYR A 284 -16.34 -8.07 8.43
C TYR A 284 -17.04 -9.32 8.98
N GLU A 285 -17.46 -9.29 10.25
CA GLU A 285 -18.07 -10.44 10.95
C GLU A 285 -19.31 -10.99 10.23
N ARG A 286 -20.14 -10.09 9.70
CA ARG A 286 -21.38 -10.45 8.97
C ARG A 286 -21.17 -10.56 7.47
N ALA A 287 -19.93 -10.84 7.02
CA ALA A 287 -19.63 -11.03 5.61
C ALA A 287 -20.37 -12.24 5.03
N THR A 288 -20.81 -12.11 3.79
CA THR A 288 -21.47 -13.17 3.02
C THR A 288 -20.50 -14.31 2.68
N PHE A 289 -21.02 -15.46 2.24
CA PHE A 289 -20.19 -16.58 1.79
C PHE A 289 -19.22 -16.20 0.67
N VAL A 290 -19.67 -15.39 -0.32
CA VAL A 290 -18.84 -14.93 -1.44
C VAL A 290 -17.71 -14.03 -0.95
N GLU A 291 -18.02 -13.10 -0.03
CA GLU A 291 -17.02 -12.22 0.59
C GLU A 291 -15.98 -13.01 1.37
N ARG A 292 -16.39 -14.04 2.13
CA ARG A 292 -15.48 -14.93 2.88
C ARG A 292 -14.54 -15.69 1.94
N LEU A 293 -15.09 -16.21 0.84
CA LEU A 293 -14.29 -16.94 -0.16
C LEU A 293 -13.28 -16.01 -0.83
N TYR A 294 -13.71 -14.82 -1.22
CA TYR A 294 -12.84 -13.80 -1.81
C TYR A 294 -11.74 -13.37 -0.85
N PHE A 295 -12.09 -13.00 0.38
CA PHE A 295 -11.14 -12.62 1.41
C PHE A 295 -10.05 -13.69 1.57
N ARG A 296 -10.45 -14.93 1.81
CA ARG A 296 -9.52 -16.03 2.04
C ARG A 296 -8.63 -16.37 0.84
N LYS A 297 -9.16 -16.27 -0.38
CA LYS A 297 -8.43 -16.70 -1.59
C LYS A 297 -7.61 -15.60 -2.24
N VAL A 298 -7.94 -14.34 -1.99
CA VAL A 298 -7.34 -13.20 -2.68
C VAL A 298 -6.68 -12.23 -1.74
N LEU A 299 -7.45 -11.60 -0.85
CA LEU A 299 -6.91 -10.54 0.00
C LEU A 299 -5.94 -11.07 1.04
N SER A 300 -6.33 -12.11 1.77
CA SER A 300 -5.52 -12.64 2.88
C SER A 300 -4.53 -13.74 2.49
N SER A 301 -4.39 -14.05 1.20
CA SER A 301 -3.56 -15.18 0.75
C SER A 301 -2.08 -15.06 1.12
N HIS A 302 -1.58 -13.85 1.28
CA HIS A 302 -0.19 -13.57 1.65
C HIS A 302 -0.01 -13.10 3.09
N ASN A 303 -1.11 -12.94 3.84
CA ASN A 303 -1.06 -12.43 5.19
C ASN A 303 -0.63 -13.51 6.20
N VAL A 304 0.10 -13.09 7.22
CA VAL A 304 0.42 -13.90 8.40
C VAL A 304 -0.76 -13.88 9.38
N ILE A 305 -1.41 -12.74 9.48
CA ILE A 305 -2.61 -12.50 10.29
C ILE A 305 -3.74 -11.99 9.41
N HIS A 306 -5.00 -12.17 9.84
CA HIS A 306 -6.19 -11.87 9.03
C HIS A 306 -7.17 -10.92 9.72
N ARG A 307 -6.68 -10.16 10.68
CA ARG A 307 -7.44 -9.17 11.46
C ARG A 307 -6.50 -8.13 12.04
N CYS A 308 -7.04 -7.06 12.61
CA CYS A 308 -6.23 -6.11 13.37
C CYS A 308 -5.51 -6.83 14.52
N PRO A 309 -4.17 -6.77 14.58
CA PRO A 309 -3.37 -7.46 15.60
C PRO A 309 -3.27 -6.64 16.90
N VAL A 310 -4.39 -6.35 17.52
CA VAL A 310 -4.44 -5.50 18.74
C VAL A 310 -3.52 -6.05 19.84
N GLU A 311 -3.42 -7.37 19.94
CA GLU A 311 -2.56 -8.07 20.91
C GLU A 311 -1.05 -7.91 20.66
N LEU A 312 -0.65 -7.46 19.47
CA LEU A 312 0.75 -7.20 19.11
C LEU A 312 1.13 -5.73 19.24
N ILE A 313 0.17 -4.85 19.50
CA ILE A 313 0.45 -3.43 19.69
C ILE A 313 1.28 -3.26 20.96
N PRO A 314 2.44 -2.60 20.89
CA PRO A 314 3.30 -2.43 22.08
C PRO A 314 2.63 -1.56 23.15
N ALA A 315 2.89 -1.88 24.42
CA ALA A 315 2.35 -1.15 25.58
C ALA A 315 2.79 0.34 25.65
N SER A 316 3.77 0.73 24.83
CA SER A 316 4.18 2.13 24.66
C SER A 316 3.22 2.96 23.80
N LEU A 317 2.16 2.37 23.26
CA LEU A 317 1.08 3.05 22.54
C LEU A 317 -0.23 2.95 23.34
N SER A 318 -1.01 4.01 23.31
CA SER A 318 -2.30 4.14 24.01
C SER A 318 -3.41 4.59 23.05
N ASP A 319 -4.60 4.79 23.56
CA ASP A 319 -5.78 5.30 22.84
C ASP A 319 -6.07 4.52 21.56
N ILE A 320 -5.95 3.18 21.66
CA ILE A 320 -6.11 2.27 20.54
C ILE A 320 -7.57 2.25 20.10
N THR A 321 -7.80 2.65 18.86
CA THR A 321 -9.14 2.60 18.23
C THR A 321 -9.07 1.84 16.91
N VAL A 322 -9.93 0.82 16.78
CA VAL A 322 -10.03 0.01 15.56
C VAL A 322 -11.36 0.28 14.88
N HIS A 323 -11.32 0.74 13.64
CA HIS A 323 -12.48 0.94 12.79
C HIS A 323 -12.54 -0.13 11.72
N GLN A 324 -13.64 -0.89 11.65
CA GLN A 324 -13.94 -1.67 10.46
C GLN A 324 -14.28 -0.73 9.32
N VAL A 325 -13.59 -0.85 8.19
CA VAL A 325 -13.78 -0.01 7.02
C VAL A 325 -14.17 -0.90 5.85
N TYR A 326 -15.30 -0.59 5.24
CA TYR A 326 -15.93 -1.50 4.30
C TYR A 326 -16.02 -2.92 4.89
N HIS A 327 -16.11 -3.96 4.06
CA HIS A 327 -16.21 -5.34 4.56
C HIS A 327 -14.87 -6.07 4.66
N PHE A 328 -13.78 -5.43 4.22
CA PHE A 328 -12.51 -6.12 4.02
C PHE A 328 -11.31 -5.49 4.70
N TYR A 329 -11.47 -4.35 5.37
CA TYR A 329 -10.34 -3.61 5.93
C TYR A 329 -10.62 -3.11 7.35
N TYR A 330 -9.57 -2.87 8.07
CA TYR A 330 -9.60 -2.08 9.30
C TYR A 330 -8.65 -0.89 9.18
N ILE A 331 -8.92 0.14 9.97
CA ILE A 331 -7.96 1.18 10.31
C ILE A 331 -7.78 1.14 11.81
N CYS A 332 -6.54 1.00 12.25
CA CYS A 332 -6.17 1.14 13.65
C CYS A 332 -5.44 2.47 13.84
N THR A 333 -5.89 3.26 14.80
CA THR A 333 -5.20 4.47 15.26
C THR A 333 -4.79 4.27 16.70
N CYS A 334 -3.58 4.70 17.04
CA CYS A 334 -3.07 4.74 18.38
C CYS A 334 -2.09 5.91 18.54
N TYR A 335 -1.82 6.30 19.76
CA TYR A 335 -0.96 7.44 20.07
C TYR A 335 0.16 7.03 21.03
N LYS A 336 1.34 7.62 20.86
CA LYS A 336 2.39 7.45 21.82
C LYS A 336 2.15 8.44 22.98
N PRO A 337 2.06 7.99 24.23
CA PRO A 337 1.91 8.89 25.39
C PRO A 337 3.06 9.89 25.51
N LEU A 338 2.92 10.84 26.44
CA LEU A 338 4.00 11.80 26.81
C LEU A 338 5.20 11.09 27.42
#